data_c58cc23459c58a4ed248353a14f923ac
#
_entry.id   c58cc23459c58a4ed248353a14f923ac
#
_cell.length_a   1.000
_cell.length_b   1.000
_cell.length_c   1.000
_cell.angle_alpha   90.00
_cell.angle_beta   90.00
_cell.angle_gamma   90.00
#
_symmetry.space_group_name_H-M   'P 1'
#
loop_
_entity.id
_entity.type
_entity.pdbx_description
1 polymer ?
#
loop_
_entity_poly.entity_id
_entity_poly.type
_entity_poly.pdbx_seq_one_letter_code
_entity_poly.pdbx_strand_id
1 'polypeptide(L)'
;MKNKTFMKNKTLFAASLALMMALPMQAQRFEDNFEDKTLRLDYIVAGDSVNQAIYFEQAYSNPTWAGRKTRLDEKFLNGNGQVTVYEHGTNKVLYVNTFSTLFQEWQLTQEAKHLQKSFESSFLVPFPKKPVDISITLSDTHQKVTAELRHTINPQDILIRPLGENGIPYRYIVKSGETADCVDLAIIAEGYRQDQMDKFYQDAQRAADAIFEREPFALLKSRFNVVAVAAPSLDEGPSIPHDGKWKNTMACSHYDTFYSNRYLTTSKIHRIYDALSNVPFEQIIVLVNSPTYGGGGIYNQVTLSTSDHPTFKKVLVHEFGHGYAGLGDEYS
;
A
#
# COMPACT_ATOMS: atom_id res chain seq x y z
N MET A 1 65.75 -34.68 -8.41
CA MET A 1 64.36 -35.13 -8.53
C MET A 1 63.55 -34.75 -7.27
N LYS A 2 63.21 -33.50 -7.05
CA LYS A 2 62.33 -33.07 -5.91
C LYS A 2 61.60 -31.76 -6.27
N ASN A 3 60.76 -31.70 -7.32
CA ASN A 3 59.95 -30.53 -7.60
C ASN A 3 58.64 -30.79 -8.40
N LYS A 4 58.17 -32.06 -8.51
CA LYS A 4 56.93 -32.33 -9.25
C LYS A 4 55.70 -32.69 -8.38
N THR A 5 55.87 -32.93 -7.09
CA THR A 5 54.77 -33.35 -6.21
C THR A 5 54.07 -32.19 -5.55
N PHE A 6 54.66 -30.97 -5.47
CA PHE A 6 54.06 -29.82 -4.78
C PHE A 6 53.08 -29.01 -5.63
N MET A 7 53.12 -29.15 -6.97
CA MET A 7 52.17 -28.42 -7.84
C MET A 7 50.80 -29.12 -8.03
N LYS A 8 50.73 -30.43 -7.89
CA LYS A 8 49.46 -31.20 -8.05
C LYS A 8 48.48 -30.94 -6.91
N ASN A 9 48.95 -30.68 -5.68
CA ASN A 9 48.09 -30.46 -4.53
C ASN A 9 47.47 -29.06 -4.49
N LYS A 10 48.12 -28.04 -5.08
CA LYS A 10 47.55 -26.68 -5.15
C LYS A 10 46.41 -26.55 -6.16
N THR A 11 46.46 -27.31 -7.26
CA THR A 11 45.38 -27.31 -8.27
C THR A 11 44.15 -28.09 -7.81
N LEU A 12 44.30 -29.14 -7.01
CA LEU A 12 43.16 -29.84 -6.41
C LEU A 12 42.48 -29.02 -5.31
N PHE A 13 43.24 -28.25 -4.52
CA PHE A 13 42.66 -27.38 -3.48
C PHE A 13 41.90 -26.18 -4.07
N ALA A 14 42.41 -25.62 -5.19
CA ALA A 14 41.72 -24.52 -5.88
C ALA A 14 40.43 -25.01 -6.57
N ALA A 15 40.39 -26.23 -7.11
CA ALA A 15 39.21 -26.81 -7.71
C ALA A 15 38.13 -27.16 -6.66
N SER A 16 38.52 -27.61 -5.46
CA SER A 16 37.60 -27.88 -4.36
C SER A 16 36.98 -26.60 -3.78
N LEU A 17 37.75 -25.49 -3.71
CA LEU A 17 37.27 -24.20 -3.23
C LEU A 17 36.30 -23.52 -4.22
N ALA A 18 36.56 -23.69 -5.54
CA ALA A 18 35.67 -23.18 -6.59
C ALA A 18 34.35 -23.97 -6.68
N LEU A 19 34.31 -25.24 -6.32
CA LEU A 19 33.09 -26.05 -6.29
C LEU A 19 32.21 -25.75 -5.09
N MET A 20 32.74 -25.22 -4.00
CA MET A 20 31.94 -24.78 -2.83
C MET A 20 31.25 -23.43 -3.04
N MET A 21 31.64 -22.61 -4.03
CA MET A 21 31.02 -21.31 -4.31
C MET A 21 29.87 -21.35 -5.33
N ALA A 22 29.54 -22.49 -5.88
CA ALA A 22 28.49 -22.64 -6.86
C ALA A 22 27.30 -23.45 -6.33
N LEU A 23 26.90 -23.25 -5.06
CA LEU A 23 25.55 -23.63 -4.66
C LEU A 23 24.62 -22.61 -5.32
N PRO A 24 23.69 -23.00 -6.18
CA PRO A 24 22.68 -22.07 -6.67
C PRO A 24 21.95 -21.55 -5.46
N MET A 25 22.03 -20.24 -5.23
CA MET A 25 21.15 -19.56 -4.29
C MET A 25 19.73 -19.79 -4.83
N GLN A 26 19.07 -20.80 -4.27
CA GLN A 26 17.73 -21.16 -4.70
C GLN A 26 16.82 -19.99 -4.34
N ALA A 27 16.31 -19.30 -5.37
CA ALA A 27 15.39 -18.21 -5.17
C ALA A 27 14.21 -18.69 -4.31
N GLN A 28 13.88 -17.92 -3.30
CA GLN A 28 12.77 -18.24 -2.40
C GLN A 28 11.48 -18.31 -3.21
N ARG A 29 10.79 -19.46 -3.16
CA ARG A 29 9.50 -19.63 -3.80
C ARG A 29 8.39 -19.19 -2.85
N PHE A 30 7.36 -18.54 -3.38
CA PHE A 30 6.21 -18.08 -2.63
C PHE A 30 5.54 -19.21 -1.84
N GLU A 31 5.30 -20.34 -2.51
CA GLU A 31 4.57 -21.50 -1.97
C GLU A 31 5.30 -22.20 -0.81
N ASP A 32 6.60 -21.95 -0.63
CA ASP A 32 7.36 -22.56 0.47
C ASP A 32 6.97 -21.93 1.82
N ASN A 33 6.59 -20.65 1.82
CA ASN A 33 6.34 -19.89 3.05
C ASN A 33 4.91 -19.34 3.18
N PHE A 34 4.19 -19.15 2.07
CA PHE A 34 2.92 -18.44 2.04
C PHE A 34 1.78 -19.23 1.39
N GLU A 35 0.56 -18.94 1.79
CA GLU A 35 -0.67 -19.31 1.11
C GLU A 35 -1.07 -18.20 0.14
N ASP A 36 -1.88 -18.53 -0.87
CA ASP A 36 -2.44 -17.56 -1.81
C ASP A 36 -3.62 -16.79 -1.20
N LYS A 37 -3.36 -16.17 -0.05
CA LYS A 37 -4.26 -15.37 0.75
C LYS A 37 -3.54 -14.13 1.26
N THR A 38 -4.28 -13.11 1.62
CA THR A 38 -3.75 -11.90 2.23
C THR A 38 -3.85 -11.95 3.75
N LEU A 39 -2.77 -11.58 4.43
CA LEU A 39 -2.80 -11.15 5.83
C LEU A 39 -2.79 -9.62 5.83
N ARG A 40 -3.91 -9.02 6.26
CA ARG A 40 -4.02 -7.59 6.54
C ARG A 40 -3.67 -7.34 8.01
N LEU A 41 -2.81 -6.37 8.23
CA LEU A 41 -2.34 -5.96 9.54
C LEU A 41 -2.67 -4.48 9.74
N ASP A 42 -3.51 -4.18 10.71
CA ASP A 42 -3.91 -2.83 11.07
C ASP A 42 -3.07 -2.34 12.25
N TYR A 43 -2.57 -1.11 12.10
CA TYR A 43 -1.74 -0.43 13.09
C TYR A 43 -2.21 1.00 13.29
N ILE A 44 -1.87 1.52 14.46
CA ILE A 44 -1.91 2.94 14.75
C ILE A 44 -0.48 3.45 14.83
N VAL A 45 -0.18 4.48 14.04
CA VAL A 45 1.06 5.25 14.11
C VAL A 45 0.76 6.54 14.86
N ALA A 46 1.53 6.87 15.88
CA ALA A 46 1.24 8.00 16.75
C ALA A 46 2.51 8.72 17.19
N GLY A 47 2.39 9.96 17.63
CA GLY A 47 3.49 10.75 18.19
C GLY A 47 3.33 12.24 17.98
N ASP A 48 4.46 12.92 17.89
CA ASP A 48 4.58 14.37 17.68
C ASP A 48 5.69 14.65 16.64
N SER A 49 6.17 15.88 16.55
CA SER A 49 7.20 16.28 15.58
C SER A 49 8.55 15.56 15.76
N VAL A 50 8.79 14.91 16.89
CA VAL A 50 10.08 14.30 17.26
C VAL A 50 9.92 12.81 17.56
N ASN A 51 8.85 12.44 18.25
CA ASN A 51 8.60 11.09 18.73
C ASN A 51 7.65 10.35 17.81
N GLN A 52 7.93 9.06 17.60
CA GLN A 52 7.09 8.16 16.82
C GLN A 52 6.87 6.87 17.61
N ALA A 53 5.65 6.33 17.55
CA ALA A 53 5.30 5.04 18.12
C ALA A 53 4.36 4.29 17.17
N ILE A 54 4.48 2.97 17.16
CA ILE A 54 3.69 2.08 16.32
C ILE A 54 2.99 1.09 17.24
N TYR A 55 1.68 0.95 17.08
CA TYR A 55 0.86 0.05 17.87
C TYR A 55 0.13 -0.91 16.97
N PHE A 56 0.24 -2.20 17.22
CA PHE A 56 -0.57 -3.21 16.53
C PHE A 56 -2.00 -3.16 17.06
N GLU A 57 -2.98 -3.19 16.17
CA GLU A 57 -4.39 -3.15 16.53
C GLU A 57 -5.06 -4.49 16.25
N GLN A 58 -5.02 -4.98 15.01
CA GLN A 58 -5.75 -6.17 14.61
C GLN A 58 -5.13 -6.84 13.38
N ALA A 59 -5.32 -8.16 13.26
CA ALA A 59 -5.03 -8.92 12.06
C ALA A 59 -6.29 -9.47 11.42
N TYR A 60 -6.31 -9.49 10.06
CA TYR A 60 -7.38 -10.06 9.26
C TYR A 60 -6.81 -10.95 8.17
N SER A 61 -7.62 -11.88 7.66
CA SER A 61 -7.28 -12.66 6.47
C SER A 61 -8.30 -12.43 5.36
N ASN A 62 -7.82 -12.16 4.13
CA ASN A 62 -8.64 -12.07 2.93
C ASN A 62 -8.36 -13.28 2.02
N PRO A 63 -9.33 -13.72 1.21
CA PRO A 63 -9.24 -15.00 0.50
C PRO A 63 -8.19 -15.04 -0.63
N THR A 64 -7.74 -13.88 -1.14
CA THR A 64 -6.84 -13.81 -2.31
C THR A 64 -5.67 -12.88 -2.03
N TRP A 65 -4.46 -13.30 -2.43
CA TRP A 65 -3.29 -12.45 -2.46
C TRP A 65 -3.14 -11.77 -3.83
N ALA A 66 -3.16 -10.44 -3.86
CA ALA A 66 -2.99 -9.66 -5.09
C ALA A 66 -1.54 -9.24 -5.36
N GLY A 67 -0.70 -9.20 -4.33
CA GLY A 67 0.67 -8.71 -4.45
C GLY A 67 1.62 -9.71 -5.12
N ARG A 68 2.85 -9.28 -5.29
CA ARG A 68 3.89 -10.07 -5.97
C ARG A 68 4.15 -11.43 -5.30
N LYS A 69 4.46 -12.44 -6.13
CA LYS A 69 4.84 -13.81 -5.73
C LYS A 69 6.32 -14.13 -6.01
N THR A 70 7.05 -13.21 -6.59
CA THR A 70 8.48 -13.32 -6.89
C THR A 70 9.26 -12.15 -6.32
N ARG A 71 10.58 -12.31 -6.16
CA ARG A 71 11.46 -11.26 -5.63
C ARG A 71 10.94 -10.71 -4.29
N LEU A 72 10.49 -11.60 -3.41
CA LEU A 72 9.74 -11.27 -2.19
C LEU A 72 10.56 -10.47 -1.17
N ASP A 73 11.85 -10.71 -1.13
CA ASP A 73 12.85 -10.11 -0.25
C ASP A 73 13.54 -8.85 -0.84
N GLU A 74 13.12 -8.43 -2.05
CA GLU A 74 13.67 -7.26 -2.71
C GLU A 74 12.83 -6.01 -2.44
N LYS A 75 13.52 -4.91 -2.16
CA LYS A 75 12.95 -3.58 -2.00
C LYS A 75 13.11 -2.78 -3.29
N PHE A 76 12.00 -2.37 -3.92
CA PHE A 76 12.01 -1.68 -5.22
C PHE A 76 12.11 -0.16 -5.09
N LEU A 77 11.40 0.40 -4.12
CA LEU A 77 11.41 1.83 -3.83
C LEU A 77 11.60 2.05 -2.33
N ASN A 78 12.02 3.24 -1.95
CA ASN A 78 12.08 3.65 -0.56
C ASN A 78 10.92 4.60 -0.27
N GLY A 79 10.03 4.18 0.66
CA GLY A 79 9.17 5.10 1.37
C GLY A 79 9.85 5.56 2.66
N ASN A 80 9.10 6.26 3.50
CA ASN A 80 9.53 6.56 4.86
C ASN A 80 9.06 5.54 5.90
N GLY A 81 8.51 4.41 5.42
CA GLY A 81 8.17 3.24 6.22
C GLY A 81 8.42 1.94 5.46
N GLN A 82 8.55 0.84 6.21
CA GLN A 82 8.76 -0.50 5.67
C GLN A 82 8.04 -1.54 6.53
N VAL A 83 7.38 -2.48 5.87
CA VAL A 83 6.92 -3.73 6.46
C VAL A 83 7.84 -4.87 6.02
N THR A 84 8.31 -5.67 6.98
CA THR A 84 9.17 -6.82 6.71
C THR A 84 8.62 -8.05 7.43
N VAL A 85 8.50 -9.15 6.71
CA VAL A 85 8.15 -10.46 7.25
C VAL A 85 9.43 -11.29 7.36
N TYR A 86 9.75 -11.73 8.57
CA TYR A 86 10.89 -12.60 8.83
C TYR A 86 10.43 -14.02 9.17
N GLU A 87 11.24 -15.00 8.82
CA GLU A 87 11.11 -16.34 9.37
C GLU A 87 11.26 -16.28 10.89
N HIS A 88 10.26 -16.85 11.62
CA HIS A 88 10.19 -16.72 13.08
C HIS A 88 11.49 -17.17 13.77
N GLY A 89 11.94 -16.36 14.72
CA GLY A 89 13.16 -16.61 15.51
C GLY A 89 14.46 -16.44 14.73
N THR A 90 14.39 -15.93 13.49
CA THR A 90 15.56 -15.64 12.66
C THR A 90 15.52 -14.22 12.13
N ASN A 91 16.54 -13.83 11.34
CA ASN A 91 16.55 -12.57 10.59
C ASN A 91 16.45 -12.80 9.07
N LYS A 92 16.05 -14.01 8.64
CA LYS A 92 15.82 -14.29 7.22
C LYS A 92 14.57 -13.58 6.75
N VAL A 93 14.72 -12.69 5.78
CA VAL A 93 13.60 -11.97 5.18
C VAL A 93 12.80 -12.93 4.28
N LEU A 94 11.49 -12.99 4.49
CA LEU A 94 10.55 -13.74 3.69
C LEU A 94 9.76 -12.84 2.73
N TYR A 95 9.48 -11.60 3.15
CA TYR A 95 8.80 -10.59 2.34
C TYR A 95 9.14 -9.19 2.85
N VAL A 96 9.24 -8.22 1.95
CA VAL A 96 9.44 -6.81 2.30
C VAL A 96 8.61 -5.92 1.37
N ASN A 97 8.03 -4.87 1.92
CA ASN A 97 7.40 -3.79 1.14
C ASN A 97 7.64 -2.45 1.83
N THR A 98 7.56 -1.36 1.08
CA THR A 98 7.75 0.00 1.59
C THR A 98 6.50 0.85 1.36
N PHE A 99 6.33 1.87 2.19
CA PHE A 99 5.17 2.75 2.18
C PHE A 99 5.54 4.13 2.69
N SER A 100 4.62 5.08 2.57
CA SER A 100 4.63 6.35 3.29
C SER A 100 3.37 6.49 4.14
N THR A 101 3.33 7.44 5.08
CA THR A 101 2.19 7.67 5.94
C THR A 101 1.82 9.15 6.02
N LEU A 102 0.53 9.44 6.13
CA LEU A 102 0.04 10.78 6.41
C LEU A 102 0.58 11.32 7.74
N PHE A 103 0.86 10.44 8.71
CA PHE A 103 1.48 10.80 9.99
C PHE A 103 2.83 11.50 9.79
N GLN A 104 3.70 10.99 8.91
CA GLN A 104 5.03 11.56 8.71
C GLN A 104 4.98 12.92 7.99
N GLU A 105 4.00 13.14 7.12
CA GLU A 105 3.74 14.48 6.56
C GLU A 105 3.24 15.44 7.65
N TRP A 106 2.32 15.00 8.50
CA TRP A 106 1.84 15.79 9.63
C TRP A 106 2.96 16.17 10.60
N GLN A 107 3.95 15.31 10.82
CA GLN A 107 5.09 15.59 11.70
C GLN A 107 5.88 16.84 11.30
N LEU A 108 5.84 17.23 10.02
CA LEU A 108 6.51 18.42 9.49
C LEU A 108 5.72 19.71 9.77
N THR A 109 4.50 19.62 10.26
CA THR A 109 3.62 20.79 10.53
C THR A 109 3.97 21.49 11.83
N GLN A 110 3.51 22.74 11.97
CA GLN A 110 3.64 23.45 13.24
C GLN A 110 2.77 22.82 14.35
N GLU A 111 1.63 22.24 13.99
CA GLU A 111 0.73 21.57 14.95
C GLU A 111 1.45 20.41 15.67
N ALA A 112 2.25 19.64 14.96
CA ALA A 112 2.99 18.50 15.51
C ALA A 112 4.01 18.89 16.60
N LYS A 113 4.42 20.14 16.68
CA LYS A 113 5.33 20.65 17.73
C LYS A 113 4.64 20.83 19.08
N HIS A 114 3.31 20.83 19.10
CA HIS A 114 2.51 21.17 20.29
C HIS A 114 1.46 20.12 20.63
N LEU A 115 1.25 19.13 19.76
CA LEU A 115 0.20 18.15 19.91
C LEU A 115 0.73 16.76 19.56
N GLN A 116 0.21 15.72 20.20
CA GLN A 116 0.36 14.34 19.80
C GLN A 116 -0.89 13.87 19.07
N LYS A 117 -0.71 13.21 17.92
CA LYS A 117 -1.80 12.63 17.13
C LYS A 117 -1.54 11.18 16.78
N SER A 118 -2.61 10.47 16.45
CA SER A 118 -2.59 9.10 15.96
C SER A 118 -3.24 9.01 14.58
N PHE A 119 -2.72 8.09 13.75
CA PHE A 119 -3.16 7.86 12.39
C PHE A 119 -3.31 6.36 12.15
N GLU A 120 -4.39 5.97 11.49
CA GLU A 120 -4.61 4.60 11.04
C GLU A 120 -3.63 4.25 9.90
N SER A 121 -3.14 3.02 9.91
CA SER A 121 -2.34 2.45 8.81
C SER A 121 -2.66 0.96 8.66
N SER A 122 -2.81 0.50 7.42
CA SER A 122 -3.05 -0.91 7.11
C SER A 122 -2.00 -1.39 6.12
N PHE A 123 -1.47 -2.60 6.36
CA PHE A 123 -0.48 -3.21 5.48
C PHE A 123 -0.95 -4.60 5.07
N LEU A 124 -0.78 -4.90 3.79
CA LEU A 124 -1.03 -6.22 3.24
C LEU A 124 0.28 -6.97 3.06
N VAL A 125 0.33 -8.18 3.56
CA VAL A 125 1.41 -9.13 3.34
C VAL A 125 0.82 -10.49 2.95
N PRO A 126 1.57 -11.37 2.27
CA PRO A 126 1.06 -12.69 1.96
C PRO A 126 0.85 -13.50 3.25
N PHE A 127 -0.20 -14.32 3.30
CA PHE A 127 -0.58 -15.08 4.49
C PHE A 127 0.44 -16.19 4.78
N PRO A 128 1.11 -16.21 5.94
CA PRO A 128 2.17 -17.15 6.22
C PRO A 128 1.63 -18.56 6.55
N LYS A 129 2.35 -19.61 6.15
CA LYS A 129 2.03 -21.01 6.51
C LYS A 129 2.48 -21.40 7.91
N LYS A 130 3.43 -20.66 8.48
CA LYS A 130 4.04 -20.90 9.80
C LYS A 130 4.12 -19.57 10.56
N PRO A 131 4.36 -19.58 11.87
CA PRO A 131 4.63 -18.35 12.60
C PRO A 131 5.75 -17.54 11.95
N VAL A 132 5.55 -16.22 11.90
CA VAL A 132 6.48 -15.24 11.32
C VAL A 132 6.65 -14.07 12.28
N ASP A 133 7.78 -13.36 12.16
CA ASP A 133 7.95 -12.08 12.84
C ASP A 133 7.70 -10.95 11.86
N ILE A 134 6.79 -10.06 12.20
CA ILE A 134 6.49 -8.84 11.43
C ILE A 134 7.26 -7.69 12.06
N SER A 135 8.00 -6.93 11.25
CA SER A 135 8.60 -5.67 11.66
C SER A 135 8.01 -4.55 10.82
N ILE A 136 7.49 -3.52 11.50
CA ILE A 136 7.12 -2.24 10.91
C ILE A 136 8.15 -1.22 11.36
N THR A 137 8.80 -0.56 10.42
CA THR A 137 9.76 0.51 10.71
C THR A 137 9.29 1.83 10.10
N LEU A 138 9.56 2.94 10.78
CA LEU A 138 9.44 4.30 10.26
C LEU A 138 10.81 4.94 10.22
N SER A 139 11.08 5.71 9.18
CA SER A 139 12.35 6.38 8.97
C SER A 139 12.15 7.89 8.77
N ASP A 140 13.15 8.66 9.13
CA ASP A 140 13.19 10.10 8.84
C ASP A 140 13.50 10.38 7.35
N THR A 141 13.62 11.65 6.99
CA THR A 141 13.96 12.10 5.63
C THR A 141 15.33 11.68 5.15
N HIS A 142 16.21 11.23 6.07
CA HIS A 142 17.55 10.70 5.76
C HIS A 142 17.57 9.16 5.72
N GLN A 143 16.41 8.51 5.70
CA GLN A 143 16.25 7.05 5.73
C GLN A 143 16.80 6.37 7.00
N LYS A 144 16.98 7.13 8.08
CA LYS A 144 17.34 6.58 9.39
C LYS A 144 16.07 6.09 10.08
N VAL A 145 16.07 4.84 10.54
CA VAL A 145 14.96 4.27 11.32
C VAL A 145 14.83 5.04 12.64
N THR A 146 13.64 5.55 12.89
CA THR A 146 13.27 6.36 14.07
C THR A 146 12.27 5.64 14.98
N ALA A 147 11.51 4.68 14.45
CA ALA A 147 10.66 3.80 15.23
C ALA A 147 10.60 2.41 14.61
N GLU A 148 10.47 1.40 15.44
CA GLU A 148 10.26 0.02 15.05
C GLU A 148 9.30 -0.68 16.02
N LEU A 149 8.37 -1.44 15.47
CA LEU A 149 7.61 -2.45 16.20
C LEU A 149 7.88 -3.81 15.55
N ARG A 150 8.39 -4.76 16.29
CA ARG A 150 8.51 -6.16 15.87
C ARG A 150 7.67 -7.05 16.77
N HIS A 151 6.84 -7.90 16.16
CA HIS A 151 5.99 -8.85 16.87
C HIS A 151 5.77 -10.12 16.07
N THR A 152 5.34 -11.18 16.72
CA THR A 152 5.08 -12.48 16.07
C THR A 152 3.61 -12.58 15.67
N ILE A 153 3.36 -13.11 14.48
CA ILE A 153 2.04 -13.55 14.00
C ILE A 153 2.06 -15.07 13.88
N ASN A 154 1.16 -15.74 14.60
CA ASN A 154 0.86 -17.15 14.40
C ASN A 154 -0.35 -17.28 13.46
N PRO A 155 -0.24 -17.90 12.26
CA PRO A 155 -1.35 -18.05 11.33
C PRO A 155 -2.53 -18.88 11.87
N GLN A 156 -2.34 -19.61 12.95
CA GLN A 156 -3.39 -20.37 13.64
C GLN A 156 -4.05 -19.59 14.78
N ASP A 157 -3.70 -18.31 14.97
CA ASP A 157 -4.33 -17.49 15.99
C ASP A 157 -5.81 -17.26 15.64
N ILE A 158 -6.69 -17.62 16.58
CA ILE A 158 -8.15 -17.47 16.43
C ILE A 158 -8.60 -16.01 16.36
N LEU A 159 -7.75 -15.07 16.74
CA LEU A 159 -8.01 -13.63 16.66
C LEU A 159 -7.68 -13.04 15.28
N ILE A 160 -7.10 -13.79 14.36
CA ILE A 160 -7.02 -13.39 12.95
C ILE A 160 -8.42 -13.52 12.35
N ARG A 161 -9.10 -12.39 12.22
CA ARG A 161 -10.49 -12.36 11.75
C ARG A 161 -10.56 -12.60 10.24
N PRO A 162 -11.27 -13.63 9.76
CA PRO A 162 -11.47 -13.80 8.32
C PRO A 162 -12.42 -12.71 7.80
N LEU A 163 -11.99 -12.06 6.71
CA LEU A 163 -12.81 -11.17 5.92
C LEU A 163 -13.23 -11.87 4.62
N GLY A 164 -14.24 -11.35 3.97
CA GLY A 164 -14.78 -11.91 2.74
C GLY A 164 -15.83 -10.97 2.16
N GLU A 165 -16.90 -11.54 1.61
CA GLU A 165 -17.98 -10.74 1.04
C GLU A 165 -18.58 -9.79 2.08
N ASN A 166 -18.56 -8.50 1.75
CA ASN A 166 -19.08 -7.41 2.56
C ASN A 166 -20.39 -6.82 2.00
N GLY A 167 -20.93 -7.41 0.92
CA GLY A 167 -22.14 -6.95 0.25
C GLY A 167 -21.99 -5.68 -0.59
N ILE A 168 -20.79 -5.11 -0.68
CA ILE A 168 -20.53 -3.92 -1.51
C ILE A 168 -20.36 -4.34 -2.96
N PRO A 169 -21.19 -3.80 -3.89
CA PRO A 169 -21.09 -4.13 -5.31
C PRO A 169 -19.78 -3.65 -5.93
N TYR A 170 -19.23 -4.44 -6.85
CA TYR A 170 -18.07 -4.04 -7.63
C TYR A 170 -18.17 -4.46 -9.08
N ARG A 171 -17.43 -3.80 -9.97
CA ARG A 171 -17.32 -4.12 -11.40
C ARG A 171 -15.90 -3.97 -11.87
N TYR A 172 -15.39 -4.92 -12.65
CA TYR A 172 -14.14 -4.71 -13.38
C TYR A 172 -14.37 -3.72 -14.52
N ILE A 173 -13.64 -2.61 -14.52
CA ILE A 173 -13.59 -1.62 -15.60
C ILE A 173 -12.57 -2.08 -16.65
N VAL A 174 -11.44 -2.61 -16.20
CA VAL A 174 -10.42 -3.23 -17.04
C VAL A 174 -10.12 -4.59 -16.42
N LYS A 175 -10.19 -5.65 -17.22
CA LYS A 175 -9.77 -6.99 -16.83
C LYS A 175 -8.82 -7.52 -17.90
N SER A 176 -7.51 -7.40 -17.64
CA SER A 176 -6.46 -7.77 -18.59
C SER A 176 -5.94 -9.19 -18.38
N GLY A 177 -6.05 -9.71 -17.17
CA GLY A 177 -5.55 -11.05 -16.84
C GLY A 177 -5.93 -11.48 -15.42
N GLU A 178 -5.28 -12.56 -14.98
CA GLU A 178 -5.42 -13.03 -13.61
C GLU A 178 -4.67 -12.11 -12.64
N THR A 179 -5.13 -12.06 -11.39
CA THR A 179 -4.53 -11.28 -10.30
C THR A 179 -3.02 -11.56 -10.14
N ALA A 180 -2.58 -12.80 -10.36
CA ALA A 180 -1.15 -13.16 -10.27
C ALA A 180 -0.26 -12.54 -11.35
N ASP A 181 -0.85 -12.08 -12.48
CA ASP A 181 -0.14 -11.60 -13.67
C ASP A 181 -0.31 -10.09 -13.90
N CYS A 182 -1.20 -9.44 -13.15
CA CYS A 182 -1.56 -8.04 -13.29
C CYS A 182 -1.40 -7.29 -11.98
N VAL A 183 -1.26 -5.98 -12.07
CA VAL A 183 -1.45 -5.08 -10.93
C VAL A 183 -2.95 -4.83 -10.76
N ASP A 184 -3.50 -5.14 -9.61
CA ASP A 184 -4.91 -4.92 -9.30
C ASP A 184 -5.12 -3.54 -8.66
N LEU A 185 -5.72 -2.62 -9.42
CA LEU A 185 -6.05 -1.27 -9.01
C LEU A 185 -7.52 -1.20 -8.59
N ALA A 186 -7.79 -0.88 -7.33
CA ALA A 186 -9.14 -0.63 -6.85
C ALA A 186 -9.48 0.86 -6.89
N ILE A 187 -10.59 1.23 -7.52
CA ILE A 187 -11.19 2.57 -7.46
C ILE A 187 -12.43 2.47 -6.57
N ILE A 188 -12.44 3.17 -5.45
CA ILE A 188 -13.54 3.12 -4.49
C ILE A 188 -14.30 4.45 -4.44
N ALA A 189 -15.64 4.36 -4.31
CA ALA A 189 -16.51 5.53 -4.24
C ALA A 189 -16.40 6.25 -2.91
N GLU A 190 -16.28 7.59 -2.94
CA GLU A 190 -16.30 8.44 -1.77
C GLU A 190 -17.18 9.68 -2.01
N GLY A 191 -18.14 9.94 -1.11
CA GLY A 191 -19.09 11.04 -1.27
C GLY A 191 -20.12 10.82 -2.38
N TYR A 192 -20.29 9.60 -2.88
CA TYR A 192 -21.41 9.21 -3.74
C TYR A 192 -22.49 8.52 -2.90
N ARG A 193 -23.72 9.03 -2.97
CA ARG A 193 -24.86 8.35 -2.34
C ARG A 193 -25.28 7.12 -3.13
N GLN A 194 -26.13 6.28 -2.52
CA GLN A 194 -26.63 5.05 -3.16
C GLN A 194 -27.27 5.30 -4.53
N ASP A 195 -28.00 6.40 -4.68
CA ASP A 195 -28.65 6.81 -5.93
C ASP A 195 -27.69 7.38 -6.98
N GLN A 196 -26.41 7.55 -6.65
CA GLN A 196 -25.36 8.09 -7.52
C GLN A 196 -24.35 7.03 -7.99
N MET A 197 -24.62 5.74 -7.76
CA MET A 197 -23.65 4.68 -8.10
C MET A 197 -23.42 4.55 -9.61
N ASP A 198 -24.41 4.85 -10.44
CA ASP A 198 -24.21 4.87 -11.90
C ASP A 198 -23.26 6.00 -12.33
N LYS A 199 -23.37 7.18 -11.69
CA LYS A 199 -22.39 8.27 -11.87
C LYS A 199 -20.99 7.82 -11.43
N PHE A 200 -20.88 7.18 -10.28
CA PHE A 200 -19.59 6.67 -9.80
C PHE A 200 -18.93 5.74 -10.82
N TYR A 201 -19.65 4.77 -11.39
CA TYR A 201 -19.06 3.88 -12.39
C TYR A 201 -18.59 4.62 -13.66
N GLN A 202 -19.31 5.65 -14.09
CA GLN A 202 -18.88 6.51 -15.20
C GLN A 202 -17.62 7.29 -14.85
N ASP A 203 -17.55 7.84 -13.64
CA ASP A 203 -16.40 8.59 -13.15
C ASP A 203 -15.18 7.68 -12.96
N ALA A 204 -15.37 6.47 -12.46
CA ALA A 204 -14.33 5.46 -12.32
C ALA A 204 -13.76 5.04 -13.70
N GLN A 205 -14.63 4.90 -14.73
CA GLN A 205 -14.16 4.66 -16.09
C GLN A 205 -13.31 5.83 -16.61
N ARG A 206 -13.75 7.08 -16.39
CA ARG A 206 -12.98 8.27 -16.76
C ARG A 206 -11.64 8.36 -16.03
N ALA A 207 -11.61 7.90 -14.77
CA ALA A 207 -10.38 7.83 -13.97
C ALA A 207 -9.38 6.81 -14.54
N ALA A 208 -9.84 5.61 -14.86
CA ALA A 208 -9.02 4.59 -15.50
C ALA A 208 -8.49 5.06 -16.86
N ASP A 209 -9.35 5.65 -17.68
CA ASP A 209 -8.96 6.18 -18.99
C ASP A 209 -7.90 7.28 -18.85
N ALA A 210 -8.04 8.18 -17.87
CA ALA A 210 -7.07 9.25 -17.64
C ALA A 210 -5.66 8.72 -17.31
N ILE A 211 -5.56 7.64 -16.55
CA ILE A 211 -4.29 6.97 -16.22
C ILE A 211 -3.70 6.34 -17.49
N PHE A 212 -4.51 5.57 -18.22
CA PHE A 212 -4.04 4.85 -19.40
C PHE A 212 -3.92 5.69 -20.68
N GLU A 213 -4.29 6.99 -20.63
CA GLU A 213 -3.94 7.98 -21.66
C GLU A 213 -2.49 8.49 -21.52
N ARG A 214 -1.76 8.13 -20.48
CA ARG A 214 -0.42 8.65 -20.15
C ARG A 214 0.64 7.56 -20.13
N GLU A 215 1.81 7.87 -20.70
CA GLU A 215 2.99 7.01 -20.53
C GLU A 215 3.56 7.11 -19.10
N PRO A 216 4.08 6.01 -18.54
CA PRO A 216 4.25 4.68 -19.18
C PRO A 216 3.00 3.78 -19.12
N PHE A 217 1.90 4.22 -18.47
CA PHE A 217 0.70 3.40 -18.20
C PHE A 217 -0.04 3.01 -19.50
N ALA A 218 0.02 3.83 -20.56
CA ALA A 218 -0.58 3.52 -21.85
C ALA A 218 0.01 2.21 -22.43
N LEU A 219 1.33 2.07 -22.41
CA LEU A 219 2.02 0.85 -22.85
C LEU A 219 1.78 -0.34 -21.91
N LEU A 220 1.54 -0.09 -20.65
CA LEU A 220 1.40 -1.11 -19.62
C LEU A 220 -0.06 -1.48 -19.31
N LYS A 221 -1.04 -0.94 -20.03
CA LYS A 221 -2.47 -1.16 -19.75
C LYS A 221 -2.84 -2.64 -19.65
N SER A 222 -2.25 -3.49 -20.49
CA SER A 222 -2.48 -4.95 -20.46
C SER A 222 -1.91 -5.65 -19.21
N ARG A 223 -1.19 -4.94 -18.37
CA ARG A 223 -0.64 -5.44 -17.08
C ARG A 223 -1.46 -4.98 -15.89
N PHE A 224 -2.62 -4.36 -16.11
CA PHE A 224 -3.49 -3.87 -15.03
C PHE A 224 -4.88 -4.50 -15.12
N ASN A 225 -5.41 -4.85 -13.97
CA ASN A 225 -6.84 -4.97 -13.74
C ASN A 225 -7.31 -3.70 -13.01
N VAL A 226 -8.50 -3.21 -13.31
CA VAL A 226 -9.10 -2.08 -12.59
C VAL A 226 -10.49 -2.49 -12.15
N VAL A 227 -10.74 -2.47 -10.86
CA VAL A 227 -12.03 -2.77 -10.24
C VAL A 227 -12.62 -1.52 -9.61
N ALA A 228 -13.87 -1.19 -9.95
CA ALA A 228 -14.64 -0.11 -9.33
C ALA A 228 -15.53 -0.69 -8.22
N VAL A 229 -15.36 -0.20 -6.99
CA VAL A 229 -16.06 -0.66 -5.79
C VAL A 229 -17.06 0.40 -5.35
N ALA A 230 -18.35 0.11 -5.49
CA ALA A 230 -19.46 1.04 -5.31
C ALA A 230 -19.90 1.12 -3.84
N ALA A 231 -19.02 1.61 -2.97
CA ALA A 231 -19.28 1.81 -1.54
C ALA A 231 -20.06 3.12 -1.30
N PRO A 232 -21.36 3.08 -0.93
CA PRO A 232 -22.14 4.30 -0.82
C PRO A 232 -21.82 5.09 0.43
N SER A 233 -21.85 6.41 0.29
CA SER A 233 -21.83 7.36 1.40
C SER A 233 -23.28 7.76 1.78
N LEU A 234 -23.48 8.21 3.02
CA LEU A 234 -24.75 8.80 3.45
C LEU A 234 -24.91 10.20 2.88
N ASP A 235 -23.85 11.00 2.88
CA ASP A 235 -23.83 12.36 2.35
C ASP A 235 -23.07 12.43 1.02
N GLU A 236 -23.45 13.41 0.19
CA GLU A 236 -22.77 13.74 -1.04
C GLU A 236 -21.58 14.65 -0.81
N GLY A 237 -20.44 14.32 -1.46
CA GLY A 237 -19.21 15.09 -1.40
C GLY A 237 -18.42 14.92 -0.09
N PRO A 238 -17.16 15.41 -0.05
CA PRO A 238 -16.30 15.36 1.12
C PRO A 238 -16.68 16.46 2.14
N SER A 239 -16.13 16.38 3.35
CA SER A 239 -16.19 17.47 4.31
C SER A 239 -15.37 18.67 3.85
N ILE A 240 -15.86 19.88 4.15
CA ILE A 240 -15.20 21.17 3.85
C ILE A 240 -15.12 21.96 5.16
N PRO A 241 -14.10 21.70 6.00
CA PRO A 241 -14.00 22.26 7.34
C PRO A 241 -14.03 23.78 7.40
N HIS A 242 -13.33 24.49 6.49
CA HIS A 242 -13.32 25.95 6.47
C HIS A 242 -14.69 26.58 6.17
N ASP A 243 -15.61 25.84 5.55
CA ASP A 243 -17.01 26.22 5.35
C ASP A 243 -17.93 25.74 6.49
N GLY A 244 -17.40 25.04 7.49
CA GLY A 244 -18.18 24.38 8.54
C GLY A 244 -19.05 23.22 8.06
N LYS A 245 -18.77 22.68 6.86
CA LYS A 245 -19.54 21.59 6.23
C LYS A 245 -18.91 20.24 6.58
N TRP A 246 -19.56 19.51 7.47
CA TRP A 246 -19.17 18.14 7.84
C TRP A 246 -20.11 17.13 7.18
N LYS A 247 -19.53 16.07 6.61
CA LYS A 247 -20.22 15.04 5.83
C LYS A 247 -19.94 13.65 6.37
N ASN A 248 -20.98 12.80 6.39
CA ASN A 248 -20.85 11.40 6.76
C ASN A 248 -20.67 10.56 5.48
N THR A 249 -19.43 10.37 5.10
CA THR A 249 -19.05 9.65 3.89
C THR A 249 -18.33 8.34 4.22
N MET A 250 -18.17 7.47 3.24
CA MET A 250 -17.59 6.14 3.41
C MET A 250 -16.20 6.21 4.04
N ALA A 251 -15.30 7.00 3.46
CA ALA A 251 -13.93 7.16 3.93
C ALA A 251 -13.72 8.40 4.81
N CYS A 252 -14.78 9.16 5.15
CA CYS A 252 -14.68 10.42 5.91
C CYS A 252 -13.63 11.39 5.34
N SER A 253 -13.54 11.50 4.01
CA SER A 253 -12.60 12.41 3.36
C SER A 253 -12.91 13.87 3.65
N HIS A 254 -11.87 14.68 3.73
CA HIS A 254 -12.02 16.11 3.98
C HIS A 254 -10.92 16.93 3.32
N TYR A 255 -11.27 18.16 2.93
CA TYR A 255 -10.32 19.22 2.61
C TYR A 255 -9.65 19.74 3.89
N ASP A 256 -8.82 20.74 3.73
CA ASP A 256 -8.13 21.42 4.84
C ASP A 256 -7.19 20.50 5.64
N THR A 257 -6.71 19.43 5.03
CA THR A 257 -5.66 18.61 5.62
C THR A 257 -4.43 19.50 5.86
N PHE A 258 -3.96 19.54 7.11
CA PHE A 258 -2.89 20.42 7.57
C PHE A 258 -3.12 21.91 7.26
N TYR A 259 -4.41 22.32 7.28
CA TYR A 259 -4.88 23.68 6.97
C TYR A 259 -4.66 24.11 5.51
N SER A 260 -4.38 23.18 4.59
CA SER A 260 -4.33 23.43 3.15
C SER A 260 -5.67 23.13 2.51
N ASN A 261 -6.34 24.15 1.99
CA ASN A 261 -7.68 24.03 1.40
C ASN A 261 -7.75 23.19 0.11
N ARG A 262 -6.62 22.83 -0.47
CA ARG A 262 -6.50 21.95 -1.66
C ARG A 262 -6.11 20.52 -1.31
N TYR A 263 -5.59 20.29 -0.10
CA TYR A 263 -5.15 18.98 0.31
C TYR A 263 -6.33 18.15 0.82
N LEU A 264 -6.73 17.19 0.01
CA LEU A 264 -7.86 16.29 0.25
C LEU A 264 -7.33 14.93 0.69
N THR A 265 -7.59 14.54 1.93
CA THR A 265 -7.17 13.24 2.48
C THR A 265 -8.25 12.62 3.36
N THR A 266 -7.92 11.48 3.95
CA THR A 266 -8.67 10.84 5.02
C THR A 266 -7.72 10.26 6.06
N SER A 267 -8.15 10.25 7.32
CA SER A 267 -7.50 9.51 8.40
C SER A 267 -8.12 8.12 8.64
N LYS A 268 -9.14 7.71 7.85
CA LYS A 268 -9.92 6.49 8.03
C LYS A 268 -9.50 5.38 7.08
N ILE A 269 -8.24 5.01 7.15
CA ILE A 269 -7.64 3.98 6.29
C ILE A 269 -8.31 2.62 6.50
N HIS A 270 -8.60 2.23 7.74
CA HIS A 270 -9.21 0.94 8.05
C HIS A 270 -10.56 0.76 7.36
N ARG A 271 -11.39 1.82 7.25
CA ARG A 271 -12.68 1.79 6.54
C ARG A 271 -12.54 1.50 5.05
N ILE A 272 -11.51 2.05 4.41
CA ILE A 272 -11.21 1.80 3.00
C ILE A 272 -10.87 0.32 2.80
N TYR A 273 -9.98 -0.21 3.64
CA TYR A 273 -9.58 -1.62 3.57
C TYR A 273 -10.73 -2.58 3.91
N ASP A 274 -11.65 -2.20 4.81
CA ASP A 274 -12.86 -2.97 5.11
C ASP A 274 -13.78 -3.02 3.88
N ALA A 275 -13.98 -1.89 3.21
CA ALA A 275 -14.82 -1.81 2.01
C ALA A 275 -14.23 -2.58 0.82
N LEU A 276 -12.92 -2.76 0.78
CA LEU A 276 -12.21 -3.50 -0.27
C LEU A 276 -12.00 -5.00 0.06
N SER A 277 -12.55 -5.51 1.17
CA SER A 277 -12.25 -6.86 1.66
C SER A 277 -12.64 -8.00 0.72
N ASN A 278 -13.55 -7.78 -0.22
CA ASN A 278 -14.05 -8.78 -1.17
C ASN A 278 -13.44 -8.70 -2.57
N VAL A 279 -12.47 -7.82 -2.79
CA VAL A 279 -11.76 -7.67 -4.08
C VAL A 279 -10.25 -7.77 -3.87
N PRO A 280 -9.50 -8.35 -4.82
CA PRO A 280 -8.05 -8.27 -4.82
C PRO A 280 -7.61 -6.85 -5.20
N PHE A 281 -6.59 -6.32 -4.52
CA PHE A 281 -5.99 -5.03 -4.87
C PHE A 281 -4.56 -4.92 -4.35
N GLU A 282 -3.76 -4.14 -5.05
CA GLU A 282 -2.43 -3.69 -4.64
C GLU A 282 -2.39 -2.17 -4.47
N GLN A 283 -3.21 -1.45 -5.26
CA GLN A 283 -3.26 0.01 -5.27
C GLN A 283 -4.69 0.49 -5.10
N ILE A 284 -4.85 1.64 -4.45
CA ILE A 284 -6.16 2.20 -4.10
C ILE A 284 -6.28 3.63 -4.62
N ILE A 285 -7.36 3.91 -5.35
CA ILE A 285 -7.81 5.26 -5.65
C ILE A 285 -9.15 5.48 -4.97
N VAL A 286 -9.22 6.45 -4.07
CA VAL A 286 -10.46 6.96 -3.49
C VAL A 286 -10.95 8.08 -4.39
N LEU A 287 -11.99 7.81 -5.18
CA LEU A 287 -12.57 8.76 -6.12
C LEU A 287 -13.67 9.56 -5.40
N VAL A 288 -13.42 10.85 -5.24
CA VAL A 288 -14.26 11.74 -4.42
C VAL A 288 -15.21 12.55 -5.28
N ASN A 289 -16.52 12.44 -5.02
CA ASN A 289 -17.59 13.15 -5.73
C ASN A 289 -17.58 14.65 -5.39
N SER A 290 -16.75 15.43 -6.07
CA SER A 290 -16.64 16.86 -5.82
C SER A 290 -16.20 17.63 -7.06
N PRO A 291 -16.81 18.81 -7.33
CA PRO A 291 -16.36 19.73 -8.37
C PRO A 291 -15.19 20.62 -7.90
N THR A 292 -14.83 20.60 -6.65
CA THR A 292 -13.76 21.44 -6.07
C THR A 292 -12.41 20.78 -6.33
N TYR A 293 -11.39 21.57 -6.66
CA TYR A 293 -10.02 21.07 -6.79
C TYR A 293 -9.53 20.41 -5.52
N GLY A 294 -8.97 19.22 -5.61
CA GLY A 294 -8.35 18.53 -4.47
C GLY A 294 -7.83 17.15 -4.85
N GLY A 295 -6.75 16.80 -4.18
CA GLY A 295 -6.11 15.49 -4.29
C GLY A 295 -5.12 15.29 -3.17
N GLY A 296 -4.56 14.09 -3.10
CA GLY A 296 -3.51 13.68 -2.19
C GLY A 296 -3.08 12.25 -2.49
N GLY A 297 -1.79 12.01 -2.63
CA GLY A 297 -1.21 10.68 -2.91
C GLY A 297 -0.20 10.29 -1.85
N ILE A 298 -0.44 9.19 -1.15
CA ILE A 298 0.47 8.64 -0.14
C ILE A 298 1.01 7.32 -0.66
N TYR A 299 2.33 7.27 -0.85
CA TYR A 299 3.01 6.14 -1.47
C TYR A 299 2.63 4.80 -0.84
N ASN A 300 2.14 3.89 -1.71
CA ASN A 300 1.73 2.53 -1.38
C ASN A 300 0.74 2.44 -0.20
N GLN A 301 -0.11 3.46 -0.07
CA GLN A 301 -1.23 3.52 0.88
C GLN A 301 -2.53 3.85 0.15
N VAL A 302 -2.69 5.10 -0.29
CA VAL A 302 -3.92 5.56 -0.90
C VAL A 302 -3.68 6.79 -1.77
N THR A 303 -4.40 6.87 -2.89
CA THR A 303 -4.51 8.06 -3.72
C THR A 303 -5.94 8.61 -3.64
N LEU A 304 -6.12 9.90 -3.35
CA LEU A 304 -7.41 10.57 -3.43
C LEU A 304 -7.41 11.55 -4.59
N SER A 305 -8.52 11.65 -5.30
CA SER A 305 -8.74 12.70 -6.32
C SER A 305 -10.22 12.99 -6.47
N THR A 306 -10.56 14.26 -6.70
CA THR A 306 -11.94 14.65 -7.01
C THR A 306 -12.32 14.30 -8.44
N SER A 307 -13.60 13.98 -8.71
CA SER A 307 -14.05 13.46 -10.03
C SER A 307 -14.52 14.54 -11.02
N ASP A 308 -15.01 15.68 -10.54
CA ASP A 308 -15.75 16.63 -11.38
C ASP A 308 -15.03 17.97 -11.61
N HIS A 309 -13.83 18.15 -11.04
CA HIS A 309 -13.06 19.36 -11.33
C HIS A 309 -12.57 19.38 -12.79
N PRO A 310 -12.56 20.52 -13.49
CA PRO A 310 -12.12 20.59 -14.90
C PRO A 310 -10.71 20.05 -15.17
N THR A 311 -9.82 20.09 -14.18
CA THR A 311 -8.44 19.55 -14.26
C THR A 311 -8.30 18.14 -13.69
N PHE A 312 -9.41 17.48 -13.36
CA PHE A 312 -9.46 16.16 -12.72
C PHE A 312 -8.44 15.16 -13.30
N LYS A 313 -8.42 14.98 -14.63
CA LYS A 313 -7.49 14.02 -15.25
C LYS A 313 -6.02 14.29 -14.91
N LYS A 314 -5.63 15.56 -14.86
CA LYS A 314 -4.24 15.94 -14.52
C LYS A 314 -3.93 15.70 -13.05
N VAL A 315 -4.86 16.10 -12.18
CA VAL A 315 -4.73 15.92 -10.71
C VAL A 315 -4.63 14.44 -10.39
N LEU A 316 -5.57 13.62 -10.90
CA LEU A 316 -5.57 12.19 -10.64
C LEU A 316 -4.25 11.52 -11.05
N VAL A 317 -3.74 11.80 -12.25
CA VAL A 317 -2.48 11.19 -12.73
C VAL A 317 -1.29 11.67 -11.89
N HIS A 318 -1.28 12.93 -11.45
CA HIS A 318 -0.28 13.48 -10.57
C HIS A 318 -0.29 12.76 -9.20
N GLU A 319 -1.43 12.71 -8.55
CA GLU A 319 -1.59 12.04 -7.25
C GLU A 319 -1.32 10.53 -7.34
N PHE A 320 -1.68 9.90 -8.46
CA PHE A 320 -1.35 8.49 -8.71
C PHE A 320 0.16 8.29 -8.89
N GLY A 321 0.88 9.27 -9.43
CA GLY A 321 2.34 9.29 -9.46
C GLY A 321 2.96 9.22 -8.07
N HIS A 322 2.44 9.98 -7.11
CA HIS A 322 2.85 9.90 -5.71
C HIS A 322 2.47 8.54 -5.10
N GLY A 323 1.19 8.17 -5.19
CA GLY A 323 0.66 6.97 -4.53
C GLY A 323 1.25 5.66 -5.06
N TYR A 324 1.42 5.53 -6.38
CA TYR A 324 1.89 4.31 -7.03
C TYR A 324 3.42 4.24 -7.14
N ALA A 325 4.05 5.32 -7.59
CA ALA A 325 5.46 5.33 -7.95
C ALA A 325 6.35 6.07 -6.94
N GLY A 326 5.78 6.64 -5.87
CA GLY A 326 6.55 7.36 -4.86
C GLY A 326 7.27 8.60 -5.40
N LEU A 327 6.73 9.22 -6.46
CA LEU A 327 7.30 10.44 -7.03
C LEU A 327 7.14 11.60 -6.04
N GLY A 328 8.16 12.45 -5.93
CA GLY A 328 8.09 13.70 -5.19
C GLY A 328 7.64 14.85 -6.08
N ASP A 329 7.12 15.92 -5.46
CA ASP A 329 6.90 17.19 -6.15
C ASP A 329 8.22 17.85 -6.52
N GLU A 330 8.34 18.34 -7.75
CA GLU A 330 9.52 19.07 -8.23
C GLU A 330 9.40 20.59 -8.07
N TYR A 331 8.24 21.05 -7.55
CA TYR A 331 8.00 22.47 -7.27
C TYR A 331 7.93 22.70 -5.75
N SER A 332 8.49 23.80 -5.31
CA SER A 332 8.50 24.28 -3.92
C SER A 332 7.46 25.39 -3.72
#